data_08adb5947c0d4cc12299f2d62fd8d243
#
_entry.id   08adb5947c0d4cc12299f2d62fd8d243
#
_cell.length_a   1.000
_cell.length_b   1.000
_cell.length_c   1.000
_cell.angle_alpha   90.00
_cell.angle_beta   90.00
_cell.angle_gamma   90.00
#
_symmetry.space_group_name_H-M   'P 1'
#
loop_
_entity.id
_entity.type
_entity.pdbx_description
1 polymer ?
#
loop_
_entity_poly.entity_id
_entity_poly.type
_entity_poly.pdbx_seq_one_letter_code
_entity_poly.pdbx_strand_id
1 'polypeptide(L)'
;MVSATRVLREAFLVGGVPALVLLVLCLAGALSPLHTAVAMAVCGLAAAGIGWLWVHTLAGLAEALRRTEQGGFFLAETTPLLPEAAEVADGVRRMARNLEERNAQVSQLREADGAIVEGLPDPLLVLAADRQPLRANAAARALFGADTAALLRHPALAEAVDRAMAEHKPQLADLVLPVPVLRELQAQVIPMPPLPGGGAVLVVLSDRTRERQVERMRADFVANASHELRTPLASLIGLIETLRGPAEDDAPARTRFLGIMAEQSERMRRLIDDLLGLSRIEITEHQAPAGKAKLAEVVNAEAAALAPLLEARKVKLELQLEAGLVAAPADAEQLAQVVRNLLENAIRHGRPGGEVVLRTMAAEQSGQAGAMLSVSDDGPGIPKEHIPRLTERFYRVDRGRSRAAGGTGLGLAIVKHIVNRHRGRLIIESPPGSGACFKVWLPAGGEAKPARRLENTTGA
;
A
#
# COMPACT_ATOMS: atom_id res chain seq x y z
N MET A 1 16.47 32.30 -54.70
CA MET A 1 16.82 33.20 -55.86
C MET A 1 15.60 34.04 -56.27
N VAL A 2 15.73 35.34 -56.18
CA VAL A 2 14.67 36.28 -56.63
C VAL A 2 14.52 36.15 -58.14
N SER A 3 13.33 35.81 -58.62
CA SER A 3 13.14 35.68 -60.09
C SER A 3 13.26 37.05 -60.78
N ALA A 4 14.19 37.17 -61.73
CA ALA A 4 14.39 38.37 -62.50
C ALA A 4 13.09 38.93 -63.13
N THR A 5 12.16 38.02 -63.46
CA THR A 5 10.85 38.40 -64.01
C THR A 5 9.95 39.16 -62.99
N ARG A 6 10.07 38.88 -61.68
CA ARG A 6 9.35 39.61 -60.63
C ARG A 6 9.91 40.99 -60.43
N VAL A 7 11.24 41.13 -60.38
CA VAL A 7 11.91 42.43 -60.28
C VAL A 7 11.57 43.32 -61.48
N LEU A 8 11.60 42.76 -62.69
CA LEU A 8 11.22 43.49 -63.93
C LEU A 8 9.73 43.95 -63.90
N ARG A 9 8.83 43.13 -63.41
CA ARG A 9 7.40 43.48 -63.28
C ARG A 9 7.21 44.68 -62.30
N GLU A 10 7.83 44.62 -61.12
CA GLU A 10 7.72 45.70 -60.14
C GLU A 10 8.44 46.99 -60.61
N ALA A 11 9.59 46.85 -61.26
CA ALA A 11 10.27 47.95 -61.90
C ALA A 11 9.41 48.63 -62.98
N PHE A 12 8.68 47.84 -63.77
CA PHE A 12 7.78 48.38 -64.79
C PHE A 12 6.56 49.11 -64.15
N LEU A 13 6.01 48.63 -63.05
CA LEU A 13 4.92 49.32 -62.33
C LEU A 13 5.38 50.64 -61.74
N VAL A 14 6.57 50.71 -61.16
CA VAL A 14 7.11 51.92 -60.52
C VAL A 14 7.66 52.92 -61.56
N GLY A 15 8.35 52.41 -62.58
CA GLY A 15 9.03 53.23 -63.57
C GLY A 15 8.18 53.56 -64.82
N GLY A 16 7.08 52.85 -65.04
CA GLY A 16 6.30 52.98 -66.25
C GLY A 16 5.59 54.33 -66.41
N VAL A 17 5.05 54.87 -65.34
CA VAL A 17 4.40 56.19 -65.36
C VAL A 17 5.41 57.33 -65.61
N PRO A 18 6.55 57.42 -64.89
CA PRO A 18 7.59 58.38 -65.16
C PRO A 18 8.18 58.26 -66.60
N ALA A 19 8.38 57.05 -67.06
CA ALA A 19 8.87 56.81 -68.44
C ALA A 19 7.90 57.27 -69.49
N LEU A 20 6.57 57.05 -69.30
CA LEU A 20 5.56 57.51 -70.18
C LEU A 20 5.49 59.03 -70.21
N VAL A 21 5.57 59.70 -69.05
CA VAL A 21 5.62 61.14 -68.93
C VAL A 21 6.79 61.77 -69.68
N LEU A 22 8.02 61.16 -69.48
CA LEU A 22 9.23 61.58 -70.17
C LEU A 22 9.11 61.47 -71.69
N LEU A 23 8.51 60.34 -72.13
CA LEU A 23 8.27 60.09 -73.57
C LEU A 23 7.30 61.18 -74.17
N VAL A 24 6.23 61.46 -73.47
CA VAL A 24 5.26 62.50 -73.90
C VAL A 24 5.88 63.90 -73.98
N LEU A 25 6.76 64.25 -73.00
CA LEU A 25 7.48 65.53 -72.99
C LEU A 25 8.52 65.64 -74.13
N CYS A 26 9.12 64.55 -74.51
CA CYS A 26 10.02 64.46 -75.65
C CYS A 26 9.27 64.62 -76.95
N LEU A 27 8.14 63.92 -77.11
CA LEU A 27 7.27 64.08 -78.31
C LEU A 27 6.67 65.45 -78.44
N ALA A 28 6.41 66.15 -77.36
CA ALA A 28 5.92 67.55 -77.33
C ALA A 28 7.05 68.58 -77.62
N GLY A 29 8.27 68.13 -77.83
CA GLY A 29 9.42 69.00 -78.10
C GLY A 29 9.97 69.80 -76.89
N ALA A 30 9.48 69.46 -75.65
CA ALA A 30 9.91 70.10 -74.41
C ALA A 30 11.21 69.61 -73.89
N LEU A 31 11.71 68.46 -74.35
CA LEU A 31 12.98 67.83 -73.96
C LEU A 31 13.73 67.36 -75.20
N SER A 32 15.06 67.53 -75.23
CA SER A 32 15.85 66.98 -76.32
C SER A 32 15.93 65.44 -76.21
N PRO A 33 16.05 64.70 -77.33
CA PRO A 33 16.07 63.22 -77.31
C PRO A 33 17.21 62.67 -76.44
N LEU A 34 18.34 63.32 -76.34
CA LEU A 34 19.49 62.87 -75.48
C LEU A 34 19.18 62.99 -73.97
N HIS A 35 18.55 64.10 -73.53
CA HIS A 35 18.14 64.32 -72.15
C HIS A 35 17.05 63.34 -71.72
N THR A 36 16.11 63.07 -72.65
CA THR A 36 15.04 62.08 -72.41
C THR A 36 15.59 60.67 -72.25
N ALA A 37 16.51 60.27 -73.08
CA ALA A 37 17.20 58.94 -72.98
C ALA A 37 17.94 58.77 -71.66
N VAL A 38 18.71 59.83 -71.23
CA VAL A 38 19.40 59.79 -69.93
C VAL A 38 18.43 59.74 -68.77
N ALA A 39 17.38 60.55 -68.78
CA ALA A 39 16.36 60.57 -67.72
C ALA A 39 15.62 59.24 -67.65
N MET A 40 15.26 58.64 -68.80
CA MET A 40 14.67 57.27 -68.83
C MET A 40 15.61 56.21 -68.27
N ALA A 41 16.89 56.25 -68.60
CA ALA A 41 17.88 55.29 -68.03
C ALA A 41 18.00 55.46 -66.53
N VAL A 42 18.08 56.67 -66.02
CA VAL A 42 18.12 56.92 -64.57
C VAL A 42 16.83 56.47 -63.86
N CYS A 43 15.68 56.79 -64.39
CA CYS A 43 14.40 56.34 -63.88
C CYS A 43 14.30 54.80 -63.91
N GLY A 44 14.74 54.16 -65.01
CA GLY A 44 14.76 52.72 -65.13
C GLY A 44 15.65 52.02 -64.11
N LEU A 45 16.84 52.55 -63.86
CA LEU A 45 17.77 52.04 -62.84
C LEU A 45 17.19 52.23 -61.42
N ALA A 46 16.59 53.41 -61.13
CA ALA A 46 15.96 53.65 -59.84
C ALA A 46 14.78 52.72 -59.62
N ALA A 47 13.90 52.54 -60.62
CA ALA A 47 12.75 51.63 -60.54
C ALA A 47 13.20 50.18 -60.40
N ALA A 48 14.29 49.74 -61.09
CA ALA A 48 14.86 48.42 -60.92
C ALA A 48 15.43 48.18 -59.50
N GLY A 49 16.10 49.21 -58.93
CA GLY A 49 16.59 49.19 -57.56
C GLY A 49 15.49 49.07 -56.53
N ILE A 50 14.43 49.88 -56.66
CA ILE A 50 13.24 49.81 -55.80
C ILE A 50 12.53 48.44 -55.93
N GLY A 51 12.30 47.98 -57.16
CA GLY A 51 11.67 46.69 -57.41
C GLY A 51 12.50 45.53 -56.82
N TRP A 52 13.83 45.58 -56.94
CA TRP A 52 14.70 44.58 -56.35
C TRP A 52 14.58 44.61 -54.80
N LEU A 53 14.59 45.78 -54.20
CA LEU A 53 14.48 45.98 -52.75
C LEU A 53 13.18 45.41 -52.22
N TRP A 54 12.04 45.70 -52.88
CA TRP A 54 10.72 45.20 -52.50
C TRP A 54 10.61 43.67 -52.64
N VAL A 55 11.02 43.12 -53.77
CA VAL A 55 10.93 41.70 -54.00
C VAL A 55 11.84 40.93 -53.03
N HIS A 56 13.05 41.47 -52.72
CA HIS A 56 13.98 40.84 -51.80
C HIS A 56 13.43 40.83 -50.36
N THR A 57 12.86 41.96 -49.92
CA THR A 57 12.26 42.05 -48.56
C THR A 57 11.03 41.17 -48.40
N LEU A 58 10.15 41.15 -49.39
CA LEU A 58 8.93 40.31 -49.34
C LEU A 58 9.25 38.82 -49.46
N ALA A 59 10.26 38.46 -50.27
CA ALA A 59 10.70 37.08 -50.39
C ALA A 59 11.35 36.57 -49.05
N GLY A 60 12.11 37.44 -48.38
CA GLY A 60 12.65 37.14 -47.05
C GLY A 60 11.57 36.93 -46.00
N LEU A 61 10.58 37.77 -45.95
CA LEU A 61 9.42 37.62 -45.05
C LEU A 61 8.59 36.36 -45.35
N ALA A 62 8.33 36.05 -46.59
CA ALA A 62 7.60 34.85 -46.99
C ALA A 62 8.35 33.57 -46.65
N GLU A 63 9.65 33.59 -46.82
CA GLU A 63 10.51 32.45 -46.44
C GLU A 63 10.58 32.27 -44.91
N ALA A 64 10.67 33.35 -44.15
CA ALA A 64 10.58 33.33 -42.70
C ALA A 64 9.24 32.73 -42.19
N LEU A 65 8.14 33.14 -42.76
CA LEU A 65 6.80 32.61 -42.48
C LEU A 65 6.70 31.11 -42.78
N ARG A 66 7.16 30.67 -43.94
CA ARG A 66 7.14 29.24 -44.31
C ARG A 66 7.98 28.35 -43.37
N ARG A 67 9.13 28.85 -42.93
CA ARG A 67 9.98 28.11 -41.98
C ARG A 67 9.34 28.04 -40.61
N THR A 68 8.63 29.07 -40.19
CA THR A 68 7.83 29.05 -38.97
C THR A 68 6.73 27.97 -39.01
N GLU A 69 6.05 27.82 -40.16
CA GLU A 69 5.02 26.81 -40.40
C GLU A 69 5.57 25.36 -40.31
N GLN A 70 6.84 25.15 -40.70
CA GLN A 70 7.50 23.83 -40.68
C GLN A 70 8.21 23.50 -39.35
N GLY A 71 8.03 24.32 -38.30
CA GLY A 71 8.60 24.11 -36.97
C GLY A 71 10.10 24.42 -36.87
N GLY A 72 10.67 25.06 -37.89
CA GLY A 72 12.10 25.46 -37.89
C GLY A 72 12.26 26.94 -37.57
N PHE A 73 12.69 27.25 -36.36
CA PHE A 73 12.99 28.61 -35.94
C PHE A 73 14.39 29.04 -36.46
N PHE A 74 14.42 29.66 -37.65
CA PHE A 74 15.57 30.46 -38.06
C PHE A 74 15.09 31.88 -38.35
N LEU A 75 15.31 32.78 -37.40
CA LEU A 75 15.25 34.24 -37.64
C LEU A 75 16.28 34.56 -38.70
N ALA A 76 15.82 34.91 -39.90
CA ALA A 76 16.70 35.53 -40.89
C ALA A 76 17.30 36.81 -40.24
N GLU A 77 18.62 36.86 -40.08
CA GLU A 77 19.37 38.03 -39.57
C GLU A 77 19.29 39.24 -40.50
N THR A 78 18.57 39.13 -41.61
CA THR A 78 18.39 40.25 -42.55
C THR A 78 17.36 41.20 -41.98
N THR A 79 17.83 42.31 -41.43
CA THR A 79 16.97 43.49 -41.16
C THR A 79 16.41 44.00 -42.48
N PRO A 80 15.07 44.02 -42.63
CA PRO A 80 14.49 44.62 -43.84
C PRO A 80 14.87 46.08 -43.96
N LEU A 81 15.27 46.46 -45.13
CA LEU A 81 15.72 47.87 -45.41
C LEU A 81 14.54 48.85 -45.41
N LEU A 82 13.32 48.35 -45.46
CA LEU A 82 12.11 49.15 -45.41
C LEU A 82 11.53 49.17 -44.00
N PRO A 83 11.21 50.33 -43.40
CA PRO A 83 10.66 50.46 -42.05
C PRO A 83 9.40 49.61 -41.81
N GLU A 84 8.47 49.66 -42.77
CA GLU A 84 7.20 48.93 -42.69
C GLU A 84 7.43 47.41 -42.72
N ALA A 85 8.37 46.92 -43.49
CA ALA A 85 8.75 45.50 -43.53
C ALA A 85 9.46 45.08 -42.26
N ALA A 86 10.18 45.95 -41.59
CA ALA A 86 10.82 45.73 -40.30
C ALA A 86 9.74 45.54 -39.21
N GLU A 87 8.71 46.37 -39.20
CA GLU A 87 7.61 46.26 -38.23
C GLU A 87 6.86 44.93 -38.35
N VAL A 88 6.58 44.47 -39.57
CA VAL A 88 5.98 43.18 -39.86
C VAL A 88 6.90 42.03 -39.41
N ALA A 89 8.20 42.13 -39.69
CA ALA A 89 9.17 41.14 -39.26
C ALA A 89 9.24 41.03 -37.73
N ASP A 90 9.16 42.16 -37.02
CA ASP A 90 9.12 42.20 -35.55
C ASP A 90 7.81 41.63 -35.01
N GLY A 91 6.65 41.90 -35.67
CA GLY A 91 5.39 41.26 -35.35
C GLY A 91 5.45 39.72 -35.46
N VAL A 92 6.01 39.22 -36.57
CA VAL A 92 6.16 37.77 -36.77
C VAL A 92 7.14 37.18 -35.72
N ARG A 93 8.22 37.87 -35.38
CA ARG A 93 9.15 37.44 -34.32
C ARG A 93 8.51 37.35 -32.94
N ARG A 94 7.66 38.32 -32.59
CA ARG A 94 6.89 38.28 -31.33
C ARG A 94 5.91 37.13 -31.32
N MET A 95 5.18 36.90 -32.43
CA MET A 95 4.23 35.79 -32.53
C MET A 95 4.89 34.44 -32.43
N ALA A 96 6.03 34.26 -33.08
CA ALA A 96 6.83 33.06 -33.01
C ALA A 96 7.29 32.77 -31.58
N ARG A 97 7.85 33.74 -30.87
CA ARG A 97 8.25 33.58 -29.45
C ARG A 97 7.06 33.20 -28.56
N ASN A 98 5.92 33.86 -28.71
CA ASN A 98 4.72 33.51 -27.94
C ASN A 98 4.23 32.09 -28.21
N LEU A 99 4.36 31.58 -29.43
CA LEU A 99 4.00 30.19 -29.79
C LEU A 99 4.99 29.20 -29.15
N GLU A 100 6.30 29.51 -29.15
CA GLU A 100 7.31 28.71 -28.47
C GLU A 100 7.04 28.61 -26.96
N GLU A 101 6.84 29.76 -26.31
CA GLU A 101 6.57 29.83 -24.87
C GLU A 101 5.30 29.02 -24.52
N ARG A 102 4.24 29.14 -25.32
CA ARG A 102 3.01 28.34 -25.11
C ARG A 102 3.26 26.85 -25.33
N ASN A 103 3.97 26.48 -26.35
CA ASN A 103 4.30 25.07 -26.61
C ASN A 103 5.19 24.49 -25.49
N ALA A 104 6.16 25.26 -25.01
CA ALA A 104 7.00 24.85 -23.88
C ALA A 104 6.14 24.69 -22.60
N GLN A 105 5.25 25.63 -22.31
CA GLN A 105 4.31 25.53 -21.17
C GLN A 105 3.41 24.31 -21.28
N VAL A 106 2.82 24.04 -22.46
CA VAL A 106 1.99 22.85 -22.67
C VAL A 106 2.80 21.55 -22.48
N SER A 107 4.04 21.52 -22.97
CA SER A 107 4.92 20.36 -22.77
C SER A 107 5.26 20.15 -21.30
N GLN A 108 5.62 21.22 -20.57
CA GLN A 108 5.88 21.16 -19.14
C GLN A 108 4.67 20.69 -18.33
N LEU A 109 3.47 21.19 -18.67
CA LEU A 109 2.24 20.76 -18.00
C LEU A 109 1.97 19.26 -18.26
N ARG A 110 2.15 18.79 -19.50
CA ARG A 110 1.98 17.37 -19.84
C ARG A 110 3.00 16.46 -19.14
N GLU A 111 4.24 16.92 -19.03
CA GLU A 111 5.27 16.20 -18.30
C GLU A 111 4.96 16.13 -16.80
N ALA A 112 4.52 17.26 -16.21
CA ALA A 112 4.12 17.32 -14.81
C ALA A 112 2.90 16.40 -14.53
N ASP A 113 1.85 16.48 -15.36
CA ASP A 113 0.68 15.59 -15.25
C ASP A 113 1.08 14.12 -15.38
N GLY A 114 1.98 13.82 -16.32
CA GLY A 114 2.54 12.49 -16.49
C GLY A 114 3.27 12.00 -15.25
N ALA A 115 4.14 12.84 -14.68
CA ALA A 115 4.91 12.50 -13.48
C ALA A 115 4.01 12.30 -12.25
N ILE A 116 2.95 13.11 -12.09
CA ILE A 116 1.97 12.95 -11.02
C ILE A 116 1.28 11.58 -11.13
N VAL A 117 0.75 11.24 -12.31
CA VAL A 117 0.07 9.96 -12.54
C VAL A 117 1.00 8.77 -12.32
N GLU A 118 2.25 8.85 -12.80
CA GLU A 118 3.27 7.81 -12.57
C GLU A 118 3.67 7.65 -11.11
N GLY A 119 3.67 8.74 -10.34
CA GLY A 119 4.05 8.75 -8.92
C GLY A 119 2.93 8.35 -7.96
N LEU A 120 1.69 8.17 -8.42
CA LEU A 120 0.60 7.73 -7.56
C LEU A 120 0.85 6.31 -7.03
N PRO A 121 0.67 6.07 -5.71
CA PRO A 121 0.88 4.76 -5.10
C PRO A 121 -0.19 3.74 -5.49
N ASP A 122 -1.40 4.20 -5.78
CA ASP A 122 -2.52 3.35 -6.20
C ASP A 122 -2.39 2.98 -7.69
N PRO A 123 -2.57 1.71 -8.07
CA PRO A 123 -2.60 1.27 -9.45
C PRO A 123 -3.72 1.96 -10.25
N LEU A 124 -3.35 2.56 -11.37
CA LEU A 124 -4.23 3.32 -12.23
C LEU A 124 -4.14 2.81 -13.67
N LEU A 125 -5.29 2.56 -14.28
CA LEU A 125 -5.43 2.11 -15.65
C LEU A 125 -6.41 3.02 -16.40
N VAL A 126 -6.06 3.39 -17.63
CA VAL A 126 -7.00 4.04 -18.57
C VAL A 126 -7.35 3.01 -19.62
N LEU A 127 -8.64 2.76 -19.80
CA LEU A 127 -9.16 1.80 -20.75
C LEU A 127 -9.86 2.51 -21.91
N ALA A 128 -9.73 1.95 -23.10
CA ALA A 128 -10.53 2.30 -24.28
C ALA A 128 -11.97 1.78 -24.14
N ALA A 129 -12.85 2.18 -25.07
CA ALA A 129 -14.22 1.70 -25.12
C ALA A 129 -14.34 0.18 -25.35
N ASP A 130 -13.35 -0.44 -26.00
CA ASP A 130 -13.24 -1.87 -26.22
C ASP A 130 -12.53 -2.61 -25.05
N ARG A 131 -12.33 -1.92 -23.91
CA ARG A 131 -11.64 -2.40 -22.72
C ARG A 131 -10.13 -2.67 -22.88
N GLN A 132 -9.53 -2.25 -23.98
CA GLN A 132 -8.08 -2.34 -24.13
C GLN A 132 -7.38 -1.34 -23.21
N PRO A 133 -6.29 -1.74 -22.53
CA PRO A 133 -5.55 -0.81 -21.68
C PRO A 133 -4.75 0.16 -22.55
N LEU A 134 -5.07 1.45 -22.47
CA LEU A 134 -4.37 2.54 -23.15
C LEU A 134 -3.18 3.04 -22.34
N ARG A 135 -3.32 3.12 -21.04
CA ARG A 135 -2.31 3.65 -20.13
C ARG A 135 -2.37 2.95 -18.77
N ALA A 136 -1.21 2.69 -18.19
CA ALA A 136 -1.05 2.18 -16.84
C ALA A 136 0.06 2.97 -16.15
N ASN A 137 -0.12 3.35 -14.88
CA ASN A 137 0.93 3.99 -14.10
C ASN A 137 1.97 2.97 -13.58
N ALA A 138 3.03 3.44 -12.94
CA ALA A 138 4.10 2.61 -12.40
C ALA A 138 3.57 1.59 -11.37
N ALA A 139 2.64 1.98 -10.49
CA ALA A 139 2.03 1.09 -9.50
C ALA A 139 1.23 -0.05 -10.16
N ALA A 140 0.45 0.23 -11.22
CA ALA A 140 -0.28 -0.79 -11.95
C ALA A 140 0.66 -1.77 -12.65
N ARG A 141 1.73 -1.29 -13.27
CA ARG A 141 2.75 -2.14 -13.91
C ARG A 141 3.51 -2.99 -12.87
N ALA A 142 3.82 -2.44 -11.70
CA ALA A 142 4.47 -3.19 -10.62
C ALA A 142 3.57 -4.28 -10.04
N LEU A 143 2.26 -4.01 -9.92
CA LEU A 143 1.30 -4.95 -9.34
C LEU A 143 0.95 -6.12 -10.28
N PHE A 144 0.76 -5.84 -11.56
CA PHE A 144 0.26 -6.81 -12.55
C PHE A 144 1.32 -7.28 -13.55
N GLY A 145 2.49 -6.62 -13.62
CA GLY A 145 3.53 -6.95 -14.61
C GLY A 145 3.00 -6.88 -16.03
N ALA A 146 3.29 -7.93 -16.81
CA ALA A 146 2.78 -8.08 -18.17
C ALA A 146 1.32 -8.57 -18.24
N ASP A 147 0.74 -9.01 -17.12
CA ASP A 147 -0.57 -9.70 -17.11
C ASP A 147 -1.75 -8.79 -16.67
N THR A 148 -1.72 -7.54 -17.10
CA THR A 148 -2.87 -6.62 -16.95
C THR A 148 -4.15 -7.21 -17.58
N ALA A 149 -4.00 -8.09 -18.59
CA ALA A 149 -5.11 -8.76 -19.25
C ALA A 149 -5.87 -9.74 -18.32
N ALA A 150 -5.22 -10.34 -17.34
CA ALA A 150 -5.89 -11.21 -16.36
C ALA A 150 -6.84 -10.42 -15.46
N LEU A 151 -6.42 -9.23 -15.01
CA LEU A 151 -7.27 -8.32 -14.24
C LEU A 151 -8.51 -7.91 -15.04
N LEU A 152 -8.33 -7.53 -16.31
CA LEU A 152 -9.42 -7.06 -17.17
C LEU A 152 -10.44 -8.17 -17.51
N ARG A 153 -10.06 -9.45 -17.38
CA ARG A 153 -10.96 -10.60 -17.51
C ARG A 153 -11.75 -10.91 -16.25
N HIS A 154 -11.47 -10.24 -15.12
CA HIS A 154 -12.23 -10.47 -13.90
C HIS A 154 -13.69 -10.03 -14.08
N PRO A 155 -14.68 -10.94 -13.87
CA PRO A 155 -16.08 -10.66 -14.20
C PRO A 155 -16.64 -9.40 -13.53
N ALA A 156 -16.34 -9.20 -12.24
CA ALA A 156 -16.83 -8.02 -11.50
C ALA A 156 -16.26 -6.70 -12.06
N LEU A 157 -15.00 -6.68 -12.53
CA LEU A 157 -14.44 -5.49 -13.15
C LEU A 157 -15.05 -5.23 -14.52
N ALA A 158 -15.22 -6.29 -15.33
CA ALA A 158 -15.83 -6.17 -16.64
C ALA A 158 -17.26 -5.61 -16.56
N GLU A 159 -18.06 -6.13 -15.63
CA GLU A 159 -19.42 -5.65 -15.37
C GLU A 159 -19.45 -4.18 -14.88
N ALA A 160 -18.53 -3.82 -13.99
CA ALA A 160 -18.42 -2.44 -13.51
C ALA A 160 -18.02 -1.46 -14.63
N VAL A 161 -17.12 -1.87 -15.53
CA VAL A 161 -16.73 -1.07 -16.71
C VAL A 161 -17.93 -0.88 -17.63
N ASP A 162 -18.69 -1.92 -17.94
CA ASP A 162 -19.87 -1.84 -18.79
C ASP A 162 -20.94 -0.94 -18.17
N ARG A 163 -21.22 -1.07 -16.89
CA ARG A 163 -22.18 -0.21 -16.18
C ARG A 163 -21.71 1.24 -16.14
N ALA A 164 -20.42 1.50 -15.89
CA ALA A 164 -19.87 2.84 -15.86
C ALA A 164 -20.02 3.53 -17.23
N MET A 165 -19.78 2.80 -18.32
CA MET A 165 -19.96 3.32 -19.69
C MET A 165 -21.43 3.55 -20.05
N ALA A 166 -22.32 2.65 -19.65
CA ALA A 166 -23.75 2.76 -19.96
C ALA A 166 -24.45 3.87 -19.15
N GLU A 167 -24.13 3.97 -17.87
CA GLU A 167 -24.81 4.91 -16.95
C GLU A 167 -24.10 6.27 -16.84
N HIS A 168 -22.88 6.40 -17.36
CA HIS A 168 -22.03 7.59 -17.20
C HIS A 168 -21.82 8.01 -15.75
N LYS A 169 -21.76 7.03 -14.83
CA LYS A 169 -21.55 7.22 -13.39
C LYS A 169 -20.41 6.34 -12.89
N PRO A 170 -19.68 6.80 -11.87
CA PRO A 170 -18.68 5.98 -11.22
C PRO A 170 -19.28 4.69 -10.65
N GLN A 171 -18.58 3.57 -10.82
CA GLN A 171 -18.94 2.25 -10.30
C GLN A 171 -17.85 1.72 -9.40
N LEU A 172 -18.23 0.92 -8.40
CA LEU A 172 -17.31 0.21 -7.52
C LEU A 172 -17.41 -1.29 -7.78
N ALA A 173 -16.27 -1.98 -7.77
CA ALA A 173 -16.22 -3.43 -7.84
C ALA A 173 -15.18 -3.97 -6.86
N ASP A 174 -15.54 -5.00 -6.11
CA ASP A 174 -14.61 -5.73 -5.26
C ASP A 174 -14.03 -6.91 -6.06
N LEU A 175 -12.70 -7.03 -6.06
CA LEU A 175 -11.96 -8.03 -6.82
C LEU A 175 -11.15 -8.89 -5.86
N VAL A 176 -11.19 -10.20 -6.05
CA VAL A 176 -10.36 -11.14 -5.31
C VAL A 176 -9.40 -11.83 -6.28
N LEU A 177 -8.12 -11.55 -6.13
CA LEU A 177 -7.05 -12.16 -6.91
C LEU A 177 -6.36 -13.24 -6.08
N PRO A 178 -6.54 -14.54 -6.41
CA PRO A 178 -6.02 -15.63 -5.60
C PRO A 178 -4.52 -15.91 -5.80
N VAL A 179 -3.92 -15.47 -6.91
CA VAL A 179 -2.55 -15.84 -7.34
C VAL A 179 -1.77 -14.59 -7.73
N PRO A 180 -0.45 -14.49 -7.43
CA PRO A 180 0.40 -15.42 -6.67
C PRO A 180 0.19 -15.31 -5.15
N VAL A 181 -0.37 -14.22 -4.68
CA VAL A 181 -0.75 -13.97 -3.28
C VAL A 181 -2.18 -13.48 -3.27
N LEU A 182 -3.00 -13.97 -2.35
CA LEU A 182 -4.38 -13.51 -2.18
C LEU A 182 -4.39 -11.99 -1.95
N ARG A 183 -5.01 -11.26 -2.87
CA ARG A 183 -5.24 -9.82 -2.76
C ARG A 183 -6.71 -9.49 -2.95
N GLU A 184 -7.19 -8.60 -2.13
CA GLU A 184 -8.54 -8.06 -2.19
C GLU A 184 -8.44 -6.60 -2.60
N LEU A 185 -8.78 -6.34 -3.86
CA LEU A 185 -8.71 -5.02 -4.44
C LEU A 185 -10.12 -4.43 -4.55
N GLN A 186 -10.24 -3.15 -4.31
CA GLN A 186 -11.43 -2.38 -4.65
C GLN A 186 -11.12 -1.56 -5.90
N ALA A 187 -11.85 -1.81 -6.97
CA ALA A 187 -11.77 -1.05 -8.21
C ALA A 187 -12.81 0.07 -8.20
N GLN A 188 -12.37 1.30 -8.38
CA GLN A 188 -13.23 2.43 -8.70
C GLN A 188 -13.13 2.71 -10.18
N VAL A 189 -14.24 2.54 -10.91
CA VAL A 189 -14.35 2.68 -12.34
C VAL A 189 -15.05 4.01 -12.64
N ILE A 190 -14.33 4.96 -13.24
CA ILE A 190 -14.80 6.33 -13.47
C ILE A 190 -14.91 6.55 -14.98
N PRO A 191 -16.11 6.83 -15.51
CA PRO A 191 -16.26 7.18 -16.92
C PRO A 191 -15.57 8.52 -17.20
N MET A 192 -14.85 8.59 -18.31
CA MET A 192 -14.12 9.79 -18.72
C MET A 192 -14.71 10.36 -19.99
N PRO A 193 -14.65 11.70 -20.20
CA PRO A 193 -14.96 12.28 -21.48
C PRO A 193 -14.00 11.71 -22.55
N PRO A 194 -14.41 11.66 -23.83
CA PRO A 194 -13.55 11.17 -24.90
C PRO A 194 -12.22 11.93 -24.93
N LEU A 195 -11.14 11.21 -24.67
CA LEU A 195 -9.78 11.78 -24.74
C LEU A 195 -9.22 11.67 -26.16
N PRO A 196 -8.32 12.60 -26.58
CA PRO A 196 -7.51 12.40 -27.75
C PRO A 196 -6.66 11.13 -27.57
N GLY A 197 -7.02 10.02 -28.24
CA GLY A 197 -6.42 8.69 -28.03
C GLY A 197 -7.41 7.62 -27.55
N GLY A 198 -8.71 7.96 -27.43
CA GLY A 198 -9.80 7.00 -27.29
C GLY A 198 -10.06 6.45 -25.88
N GLY A 199 -9.52 7.08 -24.80
CA GLY A 199 -9.81 6.66 -23.43
C GLY A 199 -11.29 6.85 -23.08
N ALA A 200 -11.94 5.85 -22.50
CA ALA A 200 -13.33 5.86 -22.10
C ALA A 200 -13.54 5.73 -20.59
N VAL A 201 -12.66 5.05 -19.90
CA VAL A 201 -12.81 4.73 -18.48
C VAL A 201 -11.46 4.80 -17.76
N LEU A 202 -11.47 5.42 -16.59
CA LEU A 202 -10.37 5.38 -15.63
C LEU A 202 -10.68 4.33 -14.56
N VAL A 203 -9.79 3.40 -14.33
CA VAL A 203 -9.87 2.41 -13.25
C VAL A 203 -8.78 2.71 -12.23
N VAL A 204 -9.18 2.96 -11.00
CA VAL A 204 -8.29 3.12 -9.85
C VAL A 204 -8.47 1.91 -8.93
N LEU A 205 -7.38 1.27 -8.55
CA LEU A 205 -7.40 0.07 -7.72
C LEU A 205 -6.79 0.38 -6.36
N SER A 206 -7.50 0.04 -5.29
CA SER A 206 -7.01 0.16 -3.92
C SER A 206 -6.85 -1.23 -3.31
N ASP A 207 -5.67 -1.54 -2.77
CA ASP A 207 -5.44 -2.80 -2.05
C ASP A 207 -6.08 -2.72 -0.66
N ARG A 208 -7.15 -3.48 -0.47
CA ARG A 208 -7.93 -3.58 0.77
C ARG A 208 -7.68 -4.88 1.52
N THR A 209 -6.67 -5.64 1.13
CA THR A 209 -6.39 -6.96 1.69
C THR A 209 -6.24 -6.92 3.20
N ARG A 210 -5.44 -5.97 3.70
CA ARG A 210 -5.18 -5.83 5.14
C ARG A 210 -6.42 -5.39 5.92
N GLU A 211 -7.15 -4.40 5.42
CA GLU A 211 -8.39 -3.91 6.04
C GLU A 211 -9.44 -5.01 6.12
N ARG A 212 -9.66 -5.73 5.02
CA ARG A 212 -10.62 -6.85 4.96
C ARG A 212 -10.20 -8.00 5.88
N GLN A 213 -8.90 -8.30 5.97
CA GLN A 213 -8.41 -9.30 6.94
C GLN A 213 -8.69 -8.89 8.38
N VAL A 214 -8.48 -7.63 8.74
CA VAL A 214 -8.77 -7.10 10.08
C VAL A 214 -10.27 -7.15 10.37
N GLU A 215 -11.13 -6.76 9.42
CA GLU A 215 -12.58 -6.82 9.54
C GLU A 215 -13.06 -8.26 9.76
N ARG A 216 -12.57 -9.22 8.97
CA ARG A 216 -12.88 -10.64 9.15
C ARG A 216 -12.45 -11.16 10.51
N MET A 217 -11.20 -10.86 10.91
CA MET A 217 -10.71 -11.25 12.22
C MET A 217 -11.58 -10.70 13.36
N ARG A 218 -12.12 -9.48 13.23
CA ARG A 218 -13.04 -8.89 14.20
C ARG A 218 -14.40 -9.59 14.18
N ALA A 219 -14.95 -9.85 13.00
CA ALA A 219 -16.23 -10.58 12.86
C ALA A 219 -16.13 -11.99 13.43
N ASP A 220 -15.08 -12.73 13.10
CA ASP A 220 -14.81 -14.07 13.63
C ASP A 220 -14.61 -14.06 15.13
N PHE A 221 -13.94 -13.04 15.68
CA PHE A 221 -13.78 -12.87 17.11
C PHE A 221 -15.13 -12.74 17.83
N VAL A 222 -16.00 -11.85 17.36
CA VAL A 222 -17.35 -11.65 17.95
C VAL A 222 -18.20 -12.91 17.82
N ALA A 223 -18.19 -13.56 16.66
CA ALA A 223 -18.93 -14.79 16.44
C ALA A 223 -18.46 -15.91 17.38
N ASN A 224 -17.16 -16.15 17.47
CA ASN A 224 -16.57 -17.18 18.32
C ASN A 224 -16.79 -16.88 19.82
N ALA A 225 -16.63 -15.63 20.26
CA ALA A 225 -16.92 -15.22 21.63
C ALA A 225 -18.39 -15.50 22.00
N SER A 226 -19.32 -15.17 21.11
CA SER A 226 -20.74 -15.43 21.29
C SER A 226 -21.04 -16.94 21.40
N HIS A 227 -20.40 -17.75 20.57
CA HIS A 227 -20.54 -19.20 20.62
C HIS A 227 -19.97 -19.82 21.91
N GLU A 228 -18.76 -19.40 22.34
CA GLU A 228 -18.13 -19.92 23.55
C GLU A 228 -18.82 -19.46 24.84
N LEU A 229 -19.56 -18.34 24.82
CA LEU A 229 -20.43 -17.89 25.92
C LEU A 229 -21.79 -18.60 25.93
N ARG A 230 -22.38 -18.82 24.76
CA ARG A 230 -23.74 -19.45 24.64
C ARG A 230 -23.75 -20.87 25.16
N THR A 231 -22.74 -21.66 24.88
CA THR A 231 -22.68 -23.09 25.27
C THR A 231 -22.74 -23.29 26.80
N PRO A 232 -21.88 -22.69 27.65
CA PRO A 232 -21.97 -22.82 29.10
C PRO A 232 -23.28 -22.23 29.65
N LEU A 233 -23.76 -21.12 29.07
CA LEU A 233 -25.04 -20.52 29.49
C LEU A 233 -26.23 -21.46 29.27
N ALA A 234 -26.29 -22.10 28.09
CA ALA A 234 -27.35 -23.09 27.82
C ALA A 234 -27.26 -24.29 28.79
N SER A 235 -26.05 -24.75 29.13
CA SER A 235 -25.83 -25.79 30.12
C SER A 235 -26.33 -25.35 31.50
N LEU A 236 -26.04 -24.15 31.93
CA LEU A 236 -26.50 -23.59 33.22
C LEU A 236 -28.04 -23.54 33.27
N ILE A 237 -28.69 -23.07 32.20
CA ILE A 237 -30.16 -22.99 32.11
C ILE A 237 -30.76 -24.41 32.22
N GLY A 238 -30.23 -25.38 31.46
CA GLY A 238 -30.77 -26.76 31.51
C GLY A 238 -30.56 -27.43 32.88
N LEU A 239 -29.42 -27.15 33.57
CA LEU A 239 -29.19 -27.66 34.93
C LEU A 239 -30.16 -27.01 35.95
N ILE A 240 -30.44 -25.71 35.81
CA ILE A 240 -31.45 -25.02 36.66
C ILE A 240 -32.82 -25.63 36.42
N GLU A 241 -33.24 -25.85 35.18
CA GLU A 241 -34.54 -26.48 34.87
C GLU A 241 -34.62 -27.90 35.44
N THR A 242 -33.54 -28.69 35.35
CA THR A 242 -33.49 -30.04 35.94
C THR A 242 -33.59 -30.00 37.46
N LEU A 243 -32.93 -29.03 38.13
CA LEU A 243 -33.02 -28.86 39.58
C LEU A 243 -34.39 -28.36 40.08
N ARG A 244 -35.16 -27.66 39.22
CA ARG A 244 -36.50 -27.15 39.51
C ARG A 244 -37.60 -28.16 39.17
N GLY A 245 -37.26 -29.33 38.62
CA GLY A 245 -38.19 -30.35 38.22
C GLY A 245 -37.67 -31.75 38.54
N PRO A 246 -37.17 -32.54 37.57
CA PRO A 246 -36.86 -33.96 37.79
C PRO A 246 -35.91 -34.28 38.94
N ALA A 247 -35.04 -33.35 39.34
CA ALA A 247 -34.04 -33.53 40.41
C ALA A 247 -34.32 -32.66 41.66
N GLU A 248 -35.55 -32.18 41.84
CA GLU A 248 -35.91 -31.31 42.97
C GLU A 248 -35.69 -31.99 44.32
N ASP A 249 -36.04 -33.27 44.44
CA ASP A 249 -35.91 -34.05 45.67
C ASP A 249 -34.65 -34.95 45.73
N ASP A 250 -33.79 -34.94 44.67
CA ASP A 250 -32.57 -35.73 44.60
C ASP A 250 -31.36 -34.96 45.15
N ALA A 251 -31.06 -35.12 46.45
CA ALA A 251 -29.96 -34.43 47.12
C ALA A 251 -28.57 -34.75 46.52
N PRO A 252 -28.21 -35.99 46.16
CA PRO A 252 -26.97 -36.31 45.44
C PRO A 252 -26.86 -35.61 44.08
N ALA A 253 -27.95 -35.65 43.28
CA ALA A 253 -28.00 -34.98 41.99
C ALA A 253 -27.84 -33.46 42.13
N ARG A 254 -28.52 -32.86 43.13
CA ARG A 254 -28.40 -31.43 43.45
C ARG A 254 -26.97 -31.00 43.70
N THR A 255 -26.26 -31.73 44.57
CA THR A 255 -24.86 -31.44 44.90
C THR A 255 -23.97 -31.51 43.65
N ARG A 256 -24.15 -32.53 42.82
CA ARG A 256 -23.41 -32.72 41.59
C ARG A 256 -23.69 -31.60 40.57
N PHE A 257 -24.97 -31.23 40.35
CA PHE A 257 -25.35 -30.21 39.40
C PHE A 257 -24.91 -28.84 39.84
N LEU A 258 -24.97 -28.48 41.11
CA LEU A 258 -24.44 -27.26 41.67
C LEU A 258 -22.91 -27.18 41.45
N GLY A 259 -22.17 -28.29 41.60
CA GLY A 259 -20.74 -28.37 41.27
C GLY A 259 -20.47 -28.05 39.80
N ILE A 260 -21.22 -28.68 38.88
CA ILE A 260 -21.09 -28.42 37.44
C ILE A 260 -21.43 -26.94 37.12
N MET A 261 -22.47 -26.39 37.74
CA MET A 261 -22.86 -24.99 37.56
C MET A 261 -21.75 -24.04 38.04
N ALA A 262 -21.12 -24.32 39.17
CA ALA A 262 -19.97 -23.54 39.68
C ALA A 262 -18.79 -23.60 38.69
N GLU A 263 -18.45 -24.77 38.13
CA GLU A 263 -17.40 -24.92 37.13
C GLU A 263 -17.70 -24.14 35.83
N GLN A 264 -18.95 -24.20 35.34
CA GLN A 264 -19.36 -23.46 34.15
C GLN A 264 -19.33 -21.93 34.39
N SER A 265 -19.75 -21.47 35.55
CA SER A 265 -19.72 -20.07 35.93
C SER A 265 -18.26 -19.54 35.99
N GLU A 266 -17.36 -20.31 36.59
CA GLU A 266 -15.96 -19.96 36.70
C GLU A 266 -15.27 -19.99 35.31
N ARG A 267 -15.66 -20.90 34.44
CA ARG A 267 -15.22 -20.93 33.04
C ARG A 267 -15.69 -19.67 32.28
N MET A 268 -16.95 -19.26 32.44
CA MET A 268 -17.47 -18.03 31.83
C MET A 268 -16.73 -16.79 32.34
N ARG A 269 -16.48 -16.70 33.64
CA ARG A 269 -15.72 -15.61 34.24
C ARG A 269 -14.34 -15.50 33.59
N ARG A 270 -13.58 -16.61 33.52
CA ARG A 270 -12.25 -16.63 32.88
C ARG A 270 -12.31 -16.21 31.39
N LEU A 271 -13.33 -16.66 30.66
CA LEU A 271 -13.49 -16.27 29.25
C LEU A 271 -13.72 -14.76 29.10
N ILE A 272 -14.54 -14.18 29.98
CA ILE A 272 -14.82 -12.74 29.97
C ILE A 272 -13.55 -11.96 30.34
N ASP A 273 -12.81 -12.38 31.36
CA ASP A 273 -11.56 -11.77 31.77
C ASP A 273 -10.50 -11.82 30.65
N ASP A 274 -10.38 -12.96 29.96
CA ASP A 274 -9.50 -13.13 28.80
C ASP A 274 -9.88 -12.21 27.63
N LEU A 275 -11.20 -12.08 27.33
CA LEU A 275 -11.70 -11.19 26.29
C LEU A 275 -11.43 -9.72 26.59
N LEU A 276 -11.69 -9.28 27.81
CA LEU A 276 -11.42 -7.88 28.24
C LEU A 276 -9.92 -7.60 28.30
N GLY A 277 -9.14 -8.56 28.79
CA GLY A 277 -7.67 -8.48 28.82
C GLY A 277 -7.09 -8.35 27.41
N LEU A 278 -7.51 -9.21 26.49
CA LEU A 278 -7.08 -9.19 25.09
C LEU A 278 -7.42 -7.85 24.43
N SER A 279 -8.66 -7.36 24.60
CA SER A 279 -9.10 -6.08 24.05
C SER A 279 -8.25 -4.90 24.54
N ARG A 280 -7.90 -4.87 25.84
CA ARG A 280 -7.03 -3.82 26.40
C ARG A 280 -5.61 -3.88 25.83
N ILE A 281 -5.06 -5.08 25.69
CA ILE A 281 -3.71 -5.28 25.17
C ILE A 281 -3.63 -4.88 23.68
N GLU A 282 -4.63 -5.22 22.88
CA GLU A 282 -4.69 -4.86 21.46
C GLU A 282 -4.69 -3.35 21.23
N ILE A 283 -5.45 -2.59 22.04
CA ILE A 283 -5.46 -1.12 21.97
C ILE A 283 -4.08 -0.52 22.26
N THR A 284 -3.32 -1.14 23.16
CA THR A 284 -2.01 -0.65 23.62
C THR A 284 -0.82 -1.39 23.00
N GLU A 285 -1.02 -2.34 22.08
CA GLU A 285 0.04 -3.20 21.53
C GLU A 285 1.19 -2.40 20.90
N HIS A 286 0.88 -1.27 20.26
CA HIS A 286 1.89 -0.42 19.63
C HIS A 286 2.67 0.47 20.63
N GLN A 287 2.23 0.53 21.89
CA GLN A 287 2.85 1.31 22.95
C GLN A 287 3.68 0.40 23.84
N ALA A 288 5.00 0.45 23.71
CA ALA A 288 5.87 -0.33 24.57
C ALA A 288 5.65 0.07 26.05
N PRO A 289 5.66 -0.87 27.01
CA PRO A 289 5.58 -0.56 28.42
C PRO A 289 6.80 0.26 28.88
N ALA A 290 6.66 1.08 29.89
CA ALA A 290 7.74 1.95 30.38
C ALA A 290 8.57 1.33 31.52
N GLY A 291 8.13 0.18 32.08
CA GLY A 291 8.73 -0.42 33.28
C GLY A 291 9.87 -1.42 33.00
N LYS A 292 10.27 -2.08 34.07
CA LYS A 292 11.23 -3.20 34.06
C LYS A 292 10.66 -4.35 34.89
N ALA A 293 10.96 -5.58 34.51
CA ALA A 293 10.54 -6.78 35.27
C ALA A 293 11.70 -7.73 35.50
N LYS A 294 11.87 -8.18 36.73
CA LYS A 294 12.81 -9.24 37.09
C LYS A 294 12.14 -10.59 36.82
N LEU A 295 12.62 -11.31 35.85
CA LEU A 295 11.98 -12.54 35.37
C LEU A 295 11.89 -13.62 36.47
N ALA A 296 12.91 -13.77 37.31
CA ALA A 296 12.90 -14.76 38.40
C ALA A 296 11.78 -14.46 39.42
N GLU A 297 11.54 -13.19 39.76
CA GLU A 297 10.47 -12.82 40.70
C GLU A 297 9.10 -13.13 40.12
N VAL A 298 8.87 -12.78 38.84
CA VAL A 298 7.61 -13.06 38.13
C VAL A 298 7.36 -14.57 38.02
N VAL A 299 8.37 -15.34 37.65
CA VAL A 299 8.26 -16.81 37.52
C VAL A 299 7.94 -17.47 38.83
N ASN A 300 8.67 -17.12 39.91
CA ASN A 300 8.45 -17.72 41.23
C ASN A 300 7.04 -17.41 41.77
N ALA A 301 6.54 -16.20 41.58
CA ALA A 301 5.21 -15.83 41.99
C ALA A 301 4.11 -16.65 41.26
N GLU A 302 4.23 -16.82 39.96
CA GLU A 302 3.26 -17.59 39.19
C GLU A 302 3.38 -19.11 39.43
N ALA A 303 4.57 -19.63 39.60
CA ALA A 303 4.80 -21.03 39.99
C ALA A 303 4.13 -21.35 41.32
N ALA A 304 4.28 -20.47 42.33
CA ALA A 304 3.61 -20.64 43.62
C ALA A 304 2.09 -20.55 43.50
N ALA A 305 1.55 -19.63 42.69
CA ALA A 305 0.10 -19.49 42.45
C ALA A 305 -0.50 -20.73 41.77
N LEU A 306 0.26 -21.42 40.94
CA LEU A 306 -0.18 -22.62 40.22
C LEU A 306 0.10 -23.94 40.97
N ALA A 307 0.69 -23.92 42.16
CA ALA A 307 0.99 -25.11 42.96
C ALA A 307 -0.23 -26.04 43.15
N PRO A 308 -1.47 -25.54 43.45
CA PRO A 308 -2.63 -26.42 43.58
C PRO A 308 -2.98 -27.17 42.30
N LEU A 309 -2.77 -26.50 41.12
CA LEU A 309 -3.03 -27.14 39.82
C LEU A 309 -1.99 -28.20 39.49
N LEU A 310 -0.73 -27.97 39.82
CA LEU A 310 0.38 -28.93 39.69
C LEU A 310 0.13 -30.18 40.56
N GLU A 311 -0.28 -30.01 41.81
CA GLU A 311 -0.63 -31.08 42.72
C GLU A 311 -1.82 -31.90 42.22
N ALA A 312 -2.91 -31.21 41.80
CA ALA A 312 -4.11 -31.87 41.27
C ALA A 312 -3.83 -32.74 40.04
N ARG A 313 -2.86 -32.35 39.23
CA ARG A 313 -2.41 -33.09 38.04
C ARG A 313 -1.19 -33.98 38.26
N LYS A 314 -0.62 -33.95 39.47
CA LYS A 314 0.61 -34.66 39.84
C LYS A 314 1.81 -34.34 38.92
N VAL A 315 1.85 -33.11 38.38
CA VAL A 315 2.91 -32.65 37.46
C VAL A 315 4.07 -32.10 38.29
N LYS A 316 5.29 -32.54 37.97
CA LYS A 316 6.51 -31.98 38.57
C LYS A 316 6.93 -30.74 37.81
N LEU A 317 7.08 -29.61 38.51
CA LEU A 317 7.61 -28.36 37.95
C LEU A 317 9.10 -28.24 38.31
N GLU A 318 9.95 -28.13 37.30
CA GLU A 318 11.38 -27.84 37.47
C GLU A 318 11.65 -26.38 37.04
N LEU A 319 12.26 -25.60 37.95
CA LEU A 319 12.63 -24.21 37.70
C LEU A 319 14.15 -24.08 37.55
N GLN A 320 14.57 -23.62 36.35
CA GLN A 320 15.97 -23.35 36.02
C GLN A 320 16.14 -21.86 35.72
N LEU A 321 16.32 -21.06 36.79
CA LEU A 321 16.30 -19.62 36.71
C LEU A 321 17.71 -19.03 36.78
N GLU A 322 18.13 -18.32 35.75
CA GLU A 322 19.34 -17.52 35.76
C GLU A 322 19.09 -16.21 36.54
N ALA A 323 19.95 -15.95 37.54
CA ALA A 323 19.81 -14.80 38.40
C ALA A 323 20.11 -13.48 37.69
N GLY A 324 19.43 -12.40 38.08
CA GLY A 324 19.69 -11.04 37.59
C GLY A 324 19.13 -10.69 36.23
N LEU A 325 18.33 -11.57 35.59
CA LEU A 325 17.70 -11.27 34.31
C LEU A 325 16.56 -10.26 34.48
N VAL A 326 16.67 -9.14 33.77
CA VAL A 326 15.68 -8.06 33.75
C VAL A 326 15.23 -7.81 32.32
N ALA A 327 13.92 -7.92 32.09
CA ALA A 327 13.31 -7.49 30.84
C ALA A 327 13.00 -5.99 30.89
N ALA A 328 13.30 -5.26 29.83
CA ALA A 328 12.92 -3.86 29.65
C ALA A 328 12.94 -3.48 28.15
N PRO A 329 11.92 -2.75 27.69
CA PRO A 329 10.78 -2.25 28.45
C PRO A 329 9.82 -3.38 28.84
N ALA A 330 9.29 -3.38 30.06
CA ALA A 330 8.43 -4.46 30.54
C ALA A 330 7.37 -4.01 31.55
N ASP A 331 6.24 -4.74 31.51
CA ASP A 331 5.12 -4.66 32.46
C ASP A 331 5.07 -6.01 33.21
N ALA A 332 5.35 -6.00 34.51
CA ALA A 332 5.49 -7.21 35.31
C ALA A 332 4.17 -8.01 35.39
N GLU A 333 3.00 -7.34 35.43
CA GLU A 333 1.69 -8.00 35.48
C GLU A 333 1.39 -8.73 34.17
N GLN A 334 1.71 -8.11 33.03
CA GLN A 334 1.55 -8.74 31.74
C GLN A 334 2.51 -9.91 31.55
N LEU A 335 3.76 -9.81 32.01
CA LEU A 335 4.70 -10.92 31.96
C LEU A 335 4.27 -12.06 32.91
N ALA A 336 3.68 -11.75 34.06
CA ALA A 336 3.04 -12.73 34.93
C ALA A 336 1.91 -13.48 34.19
N GLN A 337 1.09 -12.77 33.43
CA GLN A 337 0.04 -13.37 32.58
C GLN A 337 0.64 -14.27 31.48
N VAL A 338 1.78 -13.90 30.87
CA VAL A 338 2.51 -14.76 29.91
C VAL A 338 2.93 -16.05 30.58
N VAL A 339 3.61 -15.96 31.72
CA VAL A 339 4.10 -17.13 32.47
C VAL A 339 2.94 -18.04 32.86
N ARG A 340 1.87 -17.48 33.42
CA ARG A 340 0.64 -18.20 33.80
C ARG A 340 0.05 -18.96 32.62
N ASN A 341 -0.18 -18.29 31.49
CA ASN A 341 -0.77 -18.92 30.31
C ASN A 341 0.09 -20.04 29.75
N LEU A 342 1.42 -19.88 29.73
CA LEU A 342 2.33 -20.92 29.24
C LEU A 342 2.39 -22.10 30.21
N LEU A 343 2.49 -21.87 31.52
CA LEU A 343 2.48 -22.93 32.53
C LEU A 343 1.15 -23.67 32.55
N GLU A 344 0.01 -22.97 32.54
CA GLU A 344 -1.30 -23.65 32.48
C GLU A 344 -1.43 -24.52 31.24
N ASN A 345 -0.95 -24.06 30.08
CA ASN A 345 -0.95 -24.87 28.86
C ASN A 345 -0.08 -26.13 29.04
N ALA A 346 1.16 -25.99 29.56
CA ALA A 346 2.06 -27.10 29.80
C ALA A 346 1.46 -28.14 30.78
N ILE A 347 0.85 -27.68 31.90
CA ILE A 347 0.20 -28.54 32.87
C ILE A 347 -1.03 -29.26 32.30
N ARG A 348 -1.79 -28.59 31.44
CA ARG A 348 -3.04 -29.14 30.87
C ARG A 348 -2.80 -30.11 29.72
N HIS A 349 -1.79 -29.84 28.89
CA HIS A 349 -1.50 -30.59 27.67
C HIS A 349 -0.32 -31.57 27.81
N GLY A 350 0.50 -31.38 28.82
CA GLY A 350 1.51 -32.33 29.23
C GLY A 350 0.93 -33.66 29.71
N ARG A 351 1.75 -34.64 29.99
CA ARG A 351 1.34 -35.94 30.52
C ARG A 351 0.89 -35.80 31.99
N PRO A 352 -0.22 -36.43 32.40
CA PRO A 352 -0.59 -36.53 33.80
C PRO A 352 0.56 -37.24 34.58
N GLY A 353 1.04 -36.64 35.66
CA GLY A 353 2.21 -37.12 36.39
C GLY A 353 3.55 -36.89 35.70
N GLY A 354 3.56 -36.13 34.63
CA GLY A 354 4.74 -35.76 33.85
C GLY A 354 5.57 -34.61 34.45
N GLU A 355 6.42 -34.04 33.61
CA GLU A 355 7.34 -32.96 34.02
C GLU A 355 7.17 -31.73 33.14
N VAL A 356 7.12 -30.55 33.75
CA VAL A 356 7.19 -29.24 33.12
C VAL A 356 8.47 -28.55 33.54
N VAL A 357 9.27 -28.11 32.57
CA VAL A 357 10.52 -27.39 32.82
C VAL A 357 10.34 -25.93 32.40
N LEU A 358 10.53 -25.01 33.35
CA LEU A 358 10.58 -23.57 33.06
C LEU A 358 12.02 -23.08 33.23
N ARG A 359 12.56 -22.51 32.18
CA ARG A 359 13.93 -21.98 32.16
C ARG A 359 13.97 -20.52 31.80
N THR A 360 14.81 -19.76 32.50
CA THR A 360 15.21 -18.40 32.08
C THR A 360 16.71 -18.34 31.86
N MET A 361 17.13 -17.68 30.76
CA MET A 361 18.55 -17.55 30.41
C MET A 361 18.80 -16.26 29.66
N ALA A 362 20.02 -15.72 29.73
CA ALA A 362 20.44 -14.66 28.84
C ALA A 362 20.50 -15.17 27.41
N ALA A 363 19.97 -14.41 26.45
CA ALA A 363 19.92 -14.77 25.03
C ALA A 363 20.05 -13.56 24.13
N GLU A 364 20.77 -13.71 23.03
CA GLU A 364 20.86 -12.68 22.00
C GLU A 364 19.99 -13.05 20.81
N GLN A 365 19.25 -12.08 20.27
CA GLN A 365 18.46 -12.27 19.07
C GLN A 365 18.65 -11.07 18.11
N SER A 366 19.01 -11.39 16.87
CA SER A 366 19.26 -10.38 15.82
C SER A 366 20.27 -9.28 16.25
N GLY A 367 21.29 -9.64 17.02
CA GLY A 367 22.31 -8.71 17.52
C GLY A 367 21.88 -7.91 18.76
N GLN A 368 20.71 -8.16 19.32
CA GLN A 368 20.21 -7.48 20.50
C GLN A 368 20.25 -8.42 21.72
N ALA A 369 20.87 -7.95 22.81
CA ALA A 369 20.90 -8.68 24.08
C ALA A 369 19.49 -8.71 24.69
N GLY A 370 19.11 -9.85 25.25
CA GLY A 370 17.80 -10.08 25.83
C GLY A 370 17.80 -11.22 26.84
N ALA A 371 16.62 -11.58 27.28
CA ALA A 371 16.36 -12.74 28.11
C ALA A 371 15.39 -13.70 27.41
N MET A 372 15.67 -14.99 27.47
CA MET A 372 14.79 -16.04 27.00
C MET A 372 14.10 -16.70 28.18
N LEU A 373 12.78 -16.74 28.15
CA LEU A 373 11.95 -17.55 29.02
C LEU A 373 11.43 -18.73 28.19
N SER A 374 11.58 -19.95 28.65
CA SER A 374 11.06 -21.15 27.97
C SER A 374 10.27 -22.03 28.93
N VAL A 375 9.13 -22.53 28.42
CA VAL A 375 8.29 -23.51 29.13
C VAL A 375 8.18 -24.74 28.24
N SER A 376 8.61 -25.88 28.75
CA SER A 376 8.60 -27.18 28.04
C SER A 376 7.76 -28.18 28.80
N ASP A 377 6.96 -28.96 28.09
CA ASP A 377 6.18 -30.09 28.60
C ASP A 377 6.60 -31.39 27.90
N ASP A 378 6.24 -32.52 28.50
CA ASP A 378 6.46 -33.87 28.01
C ASP A 378 5.24 -34.52 27.34
N GLY A 379 4.34 -33.68 26.84
CA GLY A 379 3.08 -34.08 26.22
C GLY A 379 3.23 -34.78 24.85
N PRO A 380 2.15 -34.98 24.13
CA PRO A 380 2.16 -35.66 22.83
C PRO A 380 2.77 -34.81 21.70
N GLY A 381 3.09 -33.55 21.96
CA GLY A 381 3.53 -32.60 20.95
C GLY A 381 2.39 -32.08 20.08
N ILE A 382 2.74 -31.19 19.14
CA ILE A 382 1.81 -30.46 18.29
C ILE A 382 2.18 -30.71 16.83
N PRO A 383 1.24 -31.18 15.97
CA PRO A 383 1.51 -31.35 14.55
C PRO A 383 1.93 -30.03 13.90
N LYS A 384 2.91 -30.08 12.99
CA LYS A 384 3.54 -28.89 12.37
C LYS A 384 2.53 -27.94 11.69
N GLU A 385 1.47 -28.51 11.12
CA GLU A 385 0.40 -27.76 10.45
C GLU A 385 -0.41 -26.85 11.38
N HIS A 386 -0.44 -27.18 12.69
CA HIS A 386 -1.17 -26.38 13.68
C HIS A 386 -0.33 -25.26 14.28
N ILE A 387 1.02 -25.39 14.28
CA ILE A 387 1.93 -24.44 14.95
C ILE A 387 1.71 -22.98 14.52
N PRO A 388 1.59 -22.64 13.22
CA PRO A 388 1.35 -21.26 12.79
C PRO A 388 0.04 -20.68 13.31
N ARG A 389 -0.95 -21.53 13.58
CA ARG A 389 -2.30 -21.15 13.96
C ARG A 389 -2.55 -21.11 15.46
N LEU A 390 -1.64 -21.64 16.28
CA LEU A 390 -1.80 -21.73 17.73
C LEU A 390 -2.04 -20.38 18.42
N THR A 391 -1.56 -19.29 17.82
CA THR A 391 -1.73 -17.94 18.32
C THR A 391 -2.94 -17.21 17.74
N GLU A 392 -3.74 -17.88 16.89
CA GLU A 392 -5.04 -17.36 16.44
C GLU A 392 -6.04 -17.42 17.60
N ARG A 393 -6.94 -16.44 17.67
CA ARG A 393 -7.97 -16.38 18.72
C ARG A 393 -8.94 -17.56 18.59
N PHE A 394 -9.26 -18.21 19.71
CA PHE A 394 -10.13 -19.39 19.79
C PHE A 394 -9.63 -20.62 19.03
N TYR A 395 -8.39 -20.59 18.52
CA TYR A 395 -7.86 -21.75 17.83
C TYR A 395 -7.52 -22.88 18.79
N ARG A 396 -7.82 -24.11 18.39
CA ARG A 396 -7.58 -25.33 19.18
C ARG A 396 -7.33 -26.50 18.23
N VAL A 397 -6.30 -27.30 18.52
CA VAL A 397 -5.93 -28.49 17.74
C VAL A 397 -7.03 -29.55 17.80
N ASP A 398 -7.61 -29.77 18.99
CA ASP A 398 -8.70 -30.71 19.22
C ASP A 398 -9.83 -30.01 20.01
N ARG A 399 -10.94 -29.71 19.33
CA ARG A 399 -12.09 -29.01 19.93
C ARG A 399 -12.80 -29.81 21.01
N GLY A 400 -12.81 -31.17 20.92
CA GLY A 400 -13.52 -32.03 21.87
C GLY A 400 -12.76 -32.19 23.19
N ARG A 401 -11.54 -32.64 23.12
CA ARG A 401 -10.66 -32.91 24.29
C ARG A 401 -10.33 -31.63 25.04
N SER A 402 -10.07 -30.56 24.30
CA SER A 402 -9.73 -29.26 24.91
C SER A 402 -10.91 -28.57 25.60
N ARG A 403 -12.20 -28.82 25.20
CA ARG A 403 -13.39 -28.33 25.94
C ARG A 403 -13.47 -28.97 27.33
N ALA A 404 -13.24 -30.26 27.42
CA ALA A 404 -13.21 -30.96 28.70
C ALA A 404 -12.08 -30.47 29.63
N ALA A 405 -10.96 -29.98 29.04
CA ALA A 405 -9.85 -29.42 29.80
C ALA A 405 -10.03 -27.93 30.19
N GLY A 406 -11.15 -27.28 29.83
CA GLY A 406 -11.51 -25.92 30.29
C GLY A 406 -10.70 -24.78 29.64
N GLY A 407 -10.00 -25.00 28.55
CA GLY A 407 -9.26 -23.94 27.85
C GLY A 407 -10.19 -22.99 27.08
N THR A 408 -9.88 -21.70 27.04
CA THR A 408 -10.63 -20.68 26.29
C THR A 408 -10.18 -20.56 24.82
N GLY A 409 -8.97 -21.00 24.50
CA GLY A 409 -8.33 -20.78 23.19
C GLY A 409 -7.86 -19.32 22.97
N LEU A 410 -7.82 -18.52 24.04
CA LEU A 410 -7.34 -17.14 24.00
C LEU A 410 -5.96 -16.97 24.61
N GLY A 411 -5.51 -17.87 25.48
CA GLY A 411 -4.28 -17.73 26.25
C GLY A 411 -3.02 -17.51 25.38
N LEU A 412 -2.82 -18.28 24.30
CA LEU A 412 -1.68 -18.09 23.39
C LEU A 412 -1.80 -16.84 22.52
N ALA A 413 -3.01 -16.41 22.17
CA ALA A 413 -3.23 -15.12 21.51
C ALA A 413 -2.83 -13.98 22.44
N ILE A 414 -3.24 -14.02 23.71
CA ILE A 414 -2.83 -13.06 24.75
C ILE A 414 -1.31 -13.03 24.90
N VAL A 415 -0.65 -14.21 24.99
CA VAL A 415 0.82 -14.31 25.04
C VAL A 415 1.46 -13.59 23.86
N LYS A 416 1.00 -13.84 22.64
CA LYS A 416 1.53 -13.21 21.43
C LYS A 416 1.41 -11.67 21.47
N HIS A 417 0.24 -11.15 21.82
CA HIS A 417 0.03 -9.69 21.88
C HIS A 417 0.86 -9.03 22.99
N ILE A 418 0.97 -9.66 24.18
CA ILE A 418 1.84 -9.15 25.24
C ILE A 418 3.30 -9.16 24.79
N VAL A 419 3.78 -10.26 24.20
CA VAL A 419 5.16 -10.38 23.71
C VAL A 419 5.46 -9.33 22.64
N ASN A 420 4.55 -9.11 21.69
CA ASN A 420 4.68 -8.06 20.68
C ASN A 420 4.77 -6.67 21.31
N ARG A 421 3.90 -6.35 22.27
CA ARG A 421 3.93 -5.08 23.02
C ARG A 421 5.28 -4.85 23.71
N HIS A 422 5.89 -5.92 24.20
CA HIS A 422 7.21 -5.90 24.86
C HIS A 422 8.36 -5.94 23.84
N ARG A 423 8.08 -5.82 22.52
CA ARG A 423 9.07 -5.93 21.43
C ARG A 423 9.85 -7.24 21.49
N GLY A 424 9.23 -8.27 22.05
CA GLY A 424 9.76 -9.61 22.17
C GLY A 424 9.42 -10.49 20.96
N ARG A 425 9.77 -11.76 21.09
CA ARG A 425 9.46 -12.78 20.08
C ARG A 425 9.00 -14.07 20.73
N LEU A 426 7.87 -14.62 20.27
CA LEU A 426 7.38 -15.95 20.63
C LEU A 426 7.85 -16.96 19.59
N ILE A 427 8.46 -18.06 20.06
CA ILE A 427 8.93 -19.18 19.25
C ILE A 427 8.31 -20.45 19.81
N ILE A 428 7.74 -21.29 18.95
CA ILE A 428 7.08 -22.54 19.34
C ILE A 428 7.79 -23.69 18.63
N GLU A 429 8.33 -24.60 19.42
CA GLU A 429 8.99 -25.82 18.94
C GLU A 429 8.26 -27.03 19.51
N SER A 430 7.82 -27.93 18.66
CA SER A 430 7.12 -29.13 19.11
C SER A 430 7.38 -30.28 18.14
N PRO A 431 8.44 -31.07 18.35
CA PRO A 431 8.63 -32.30 17.62
C PRO A 431 7.52 -33.30 17.98
N PRO A 432 6.93 -34.01 17.02
CA PRO A 432 5.90 -35.01 17.29
C PRO A 432 6.34 -36.03 18.30
N GLY A 433 5.57 -36.26 19.38
CA GLY A 433 5.83 -37.25 20.42
C GLY A 433 6.83 -36.82 21.49
N SER A 434 7.40 -35.60 21.41
CA SER A 434 8.45 -35.11 22.32
C SER A 434 8.00 -33.90 23.16
N GLY A 435 6.70 -33.66 23.27
CA GLY A 435 6.17 -32.52 23.99
C GLY A 435 6.23 -31.22 23.21
N ALA A 436 5.97 -30.09 23.87
CA ALA A 436 6.05 -28.76 23.28
C ALA A 436 6.96 -27.85 24.11
N CYS A 437 7.66 -26.95 23.43
CA CYS A 437 8.51 -25.93 24.04
C CYS A 437 8.09 -24.56 23.50
N PHE A 438 7.61 -23.70 24.40
CA PHE A 438 7.26 -22.31 24.12
C PHE A 438 8.37 -21.41 24.64
N LYS A 439 9.02 -20.66 23.75
CA LYS A 439 10.12 -19.77 24.06
C LYS A 439 9.70 -18.33 23.82
N VAL A 440 9.90 -17.47 24.79
CA VAL A 440 9.64 -16.04 24.75
C VAL A 440 10.95 -15.30 24.93
N TRP A 441 11.41 -14.64 23.89
CA TRP A 441 12.52 -13.72 23.98
C TRP A 441 12.04 -12.31 24.27
N LEU A 442 12.68 -11.62 25.21
CA LEU A 442 12.38 -10.26 25.61
C LEU A 442 13.67 -9.43 25.59
N PRO A 443 13.65 -8.14 25.17
CA PRO A 443 14.83 -7.30 25.22
C PRO A 443 15.27 -7.06 26.67
N ALA A 444 16.57 -7.01 26.90
CA ALA A 444 17.14 -6.64 28.20
C ALA A 444 17.24 -5.13 28.32
N GLY A 445 16.93 -4.61 29.51
CA GLY A 445 17.19 -3.22 29.84
C GLY A 445 18.62 -3.01 30.28
N GLY A 446 19.45 -2.42 29.43
CA GLY A 446 20.79 -1.94 29.67
C GLY A 446 21.71 -2.72 30.67
N GLU A 447 22.93 -3.07 30.22
CA GLU A 447 23.96 -3.85 30.93
C GLU A 447 23.66 -5.37 31.10
N ALA A 448 23.35 -6.06 30.01
CA ALA A 448 23.44 -7.52 29.99
C ALA A 448 24.89 -7.94 29.69
N LYS A 449 25.46 -8.78 30.56
CA LYS A 449 26.70 -9.53 30.27
C LYS A 449 26.56 -10.24 28.91
N PRO A 450 27.65 -10.38 28.12
CA PRO A 450 27.60 -10.96 26.78
C PRO A 450 26.96 -12.37 26.81
N ALA A 451 25.89 -12.49 26.02
CA ALA A 451 25.09 -13.72 25.94
C ALA A 451 25.83 -14.86 25.22
N ARG A 452 25.54 -16.07 25.62
CA ARG A 452 25.94 -17.28 24.88
C ARG A 452 25.15 -17.34 23.56
N ARG A 453 25.88 -17.33 22.44
CA ARG A 453 25.29 -17.42 21.09
C ARG A 453 24.54 -18.76 20.98
N LEU A 454 23.25 -18.69 20.70
CA LEU A 454 22.49 -19.89 20.33
C LEU A 454 22.89 -20.26 18.89
N GLU A 455 23.71 -21.30 18.73
CA GLU A 455 23.92 -21.88 17.41
C GLU A 455 22.61 -22.49 16.92
N ASN A 456 22.15 -21.97 15.75
CA ASN A 456 21.07 -22.61 14.99
C ASN A 456 21.55 -24.02 14.59
N THR A 457 21.14 -25.02 15.28
CA THR A 457 21.23 -26.40 14.79
C THR A 457 20.19 -26.62 13.72
N THR A 458 20.45 -26.07 12.54
CA THR A 458 19.88 -26.55 11.29
C THR A 458 20.84 -27.65 10.81
N GLY A 459 20.59 -28.84 11.27
CA GLY A 459 21.31 -30.04 10.81
C GLY A 459 20.37 -30.86 9.95
N ALA A 460 20.79 -30.99 8.68
CA ALA A 460 20.55 -32.05 7.70
C ALA A 460 19.12 -32.64 7.62
#